data_692ad8aadc96e03b2294d1bb179d55f2
#
_entry.id   692ad8aadc96e03b2294d1bb179d55f2
#
_cell.length_a   1.000
_cell.length_b   1.000
_cell.length_c   1.000
_cell.angle_alpha   90.00
_cell.angle_beta   90.00
_cell.angle_gamma   90.00
#
_symmetry.space_group_name_H-M   'P 1'
#
loop_
_entity.id
_entity.type
_entity.pdbx_description
1 polymer ?
#
loop_
_entity_poly.entity_id
_entity_poly.type
_entity_poly.pdbx_seq_one_letter_code
_entity_poly.pdbx_strand_id
1 'polypeptide(L)'
;FSATTTELGLSWTGNKAIRGTDAFDPSETNFAIRNKTYFPDDDARTKSGGTYDVQIHQLGIELSKPVNDYLSLSGSAYGAYSGSVGAYAEGLFGVKLEPMRMYNGLNQSDWSPLLRYEIGVGGGGGMDVGEGMIHQWTLGVDYDSLFGVVTLELGRMKPLDGGTFGANVLQLGIAW
;
A
#
# COMPACT_ATOMS: atom_id res chain seq x y z
N PHE A 1 -1.50 38.45 -27.55
CA PHE A 1 -1.68 37.60 -26.35
C PHE A 1 -1.24 36.20 -26.71
N SER A 2 -0.08 35.75 -26.19
CA SER A 2 0.41 34.39 -26.35
C SER A 2 -0.09 33.57 -25.14
N ALA A 3 -0.96 32.61 -25.37
CA ALA A 3 -1.38 31.66 -24.34
C ALA A 3 -0.37 30.52 -24.34
N THR A 4 0.37 30.40 -23.25
CA THR A 4 1.25 29.24 -23.01
C THR A 4 0.39 28.14 -22.38
N THR A 5 0.06 27.13 -23.17
CA THR A 5 -0.62 25.93 -22.67
C THR A 5 0.46 25.01 -22.13
N THR A 6 0.46 24.77 -20.81
CA THR A 6 1.30 23.74 -20.21
C THR A 6 0.54 22.43 -20.26
N GLU A 7 0.89 21.56 -21.20
CA GLU A 7 0.39 20.18 -21.24
C GLU A 7 1.18 19.35 -20.22
N LEU A 8 0.51 18.87 -19.17
CA LEU A 8 1.00 17.79 -18.33
C LEU A 8 0.72 16.47 -19.04
N GLY A 9 1.65 16.04 -19.88
CA GLY A 9 1.62 14.72 -20.48
C GLY A 9 2.25 13.70 -19.54
N LEU A 10 1.46 12.75 -19.06
CA LEU A 10 1.98 11.49 -18.50
C LEU A 10 2.44 10.64 -19.68
N SER A 11 3.73 10.69 -20.02
CA SER A 11 4.29 9.77 -21.00
C SER A 11 4.66 8.47 -20.30
N TRP A 12 3.94 7.43 -20.62
CA TRP A 12 4.24 6.06 -20.24
C TRP A 12 5.29 5.50 -21.21
N THR A 13 6.52 5.34 -20.77
CA THR A 13 7.49 4.45 -21.40
C THR A 13 7.50 3.15 -20.59
N GLY A 14 6.60 2.25 -20.94
CA GLY A 14 6.58 0.91 -20.37
C GLY A 14 7.80 0.12 -20.87
N ASN A 15 8.92 0.28 -20.24
CA ASN A 15 9.94 -0.76 -20.26
C ASN A 15 9.42 -1.85 -19.35
N LYS A 16 8.92 -2.92 -19.96
CA LYS A 16 8.62 -4.17 -19.30
C LYS A 16 9.94 -4.73 -18.78
N ALA A 17 10.33 -4.37 -17.57
CA ALA A 17 11.30 -5.16 -16.82
C ALA A 17 10.62 -6.51 -16.60
N ILE A 18 10.97 -7.49 -17.43
CA ILE A 18 10.60 -8.88 -17.20
C ILE A 18 11.33 -9.26 -15.91
N ARG A 19 10.62 -9.22 -14.79
CA ARG A 19 11.14 -9.70 -13.51
C ARG A 19 11.67 -11.11 -13.73
N GLY A 20 12.97 -11.29 -13.77
CA GLY A 20 13.57 -12.62 -13.84
C GLY A 20 14.85 -12.76 -14.64
N THR A 21 15.25 -11.79 -15.45
CA THR A 21 16.47 -11.87 -16.27
C THR A 21 17.48 -10.76 -16.07
N ASP A 22 17.07 -9.64 -15.46
CA ASP A 22 17.97 -8.52 -15.23
C ASP A 22 18.49 -8.53 -13.80
N ALA A 23 19.79 -8.26 -13.67
CA ALA A 23 20.44 -8.12 -12.37
C ALA A 23 19.73 -7.00 -11.58
N PHE A 24 19.61 -7.21 -10.27
CA PHE A 24 19.12 -6.22 -9.32
C PHE A 24 19.69 -4.83 -9.61
N ASP A 25 18.83 -3.86 -9.95
CA ASP A 25 19.19 -2.45 -10.10
C ASP A 25 18.68 -1.64 -8.90
N PRO A 26 19.57 -1.24 -7.98
CA PRO A 26 19.20 -0.47 -6.81
C PRO A 26 18.76 0.96 -7.14
N SER A 27 18.89 1.42 -8.39
CA SER A 27 18.43 2.74 -8.82
C SER A 27 16.94 2.77 -9.16
N GLU A 28 16.32 1.63 -9.43
CA GLU A 28 14.90 1.54 -9.76
C GLU A 28 14.03 1.96 -8.59
N THR A 29 13.05 2.79 -8.91
CA THR A 29 11.96 3.16 -8.00
C THR A 29 10.66 2.79 -8.67
N ASN A 30 9.87 1.93 -8.04
CA ASN A 30 8.57 1.52 -8.53
C ASN A 30 7.50 2.45 -7.95
N PHE A 31 6.55 2.81 -8.79
CA PHE A 31 5.37 3.57 -8.43
C PHE A 31 4.15 2.64 -8.46
N ALA A 32 3.27 2.75 -7.48
CA ALA A 32 2.02 2.00 -7.47
C ALA A 32 0.83 2.90 -7.11
N ILE A 33 -0.33 2.57 -7.67
CA ILE A 33 -1.63 3.05 -7.22
C ILE A 33 -2.29 1.91 -6.45
N ARG A 34 -2.84 2.22 -5.27
CA ARG A 34 -3.42 1.23 -4.37
C ARG A 34 -4.81 1.63 -3.92
N ASN A 35 -5.72 0.67 -3.91
CA ASN A 35 -7.00 0.76 -3.22
C ASN A 35 -6.92 -0.08 -1.95
N LYS A 36 -7.25 0.51 -0.81
CA LYS A 36 -7.23 -0.12 0.51
C LYS A 36 -8.64 -0.07 1.12
N THR A 37 -9.07 -1.18 1.66
CA THR A 37 -10.34 -1.26 2.40
C THR A 37 -10.06 -1.72 3.82
N TYR A 38 -10.52 -0.95 4.79
CA TYR A 38 -10.57 -1.33 6.19
C TYR A 38 -11.93 -1.92 6.53
N PHE A 39 -11.90 -3.06 7.22
CA PHE A 39 -13.04 -3.69 7.87
C PHE A 39 -12.84 -3.51 9.37
N PRO A 40 -13.45 -2.46 9.97
CA PRO A 40 -13.28 -2.16 11.39
C PRO A 40 -13.68 -3.34 12.27
N ASP A 41 -13.02 -3.48 13.40
CA ASP A 41 -13.40 -4.46 14.43
C ASP A 41 -14.71 -4.06 15.11
N ASP A 42 -15.41 -5.01 15.69
CA ASP A 42 -16.67 -4.78 16.41
C ASP A 42 -16.48 -3.86 17.64
N ASP A 43 -15.27 -3.84 18.21
CA ASP A 43 -14.90 -2.98 19.33
C ASP A 43 -14.26 -1.66 18.92
N ALA A 44 -14.00 -1.45 17.64
CA ALA A 44 -13.49 -0.20 17.12
C ALA A 44 -14.46 0.97 17.38
N ARG A 45 -13.93 2.11 17.85
CA ARG A 45 -14.74 3.29 18.16
C ARG A 45 -14.20 4.53 17.45
N THR A 46 -15.13 5.45 17.18
CA THR A 46 -14.77 6.80 16.79
C THR A 46 -14.28 7.59 18.02
N LYS A 47 -13.58 8.70 17.81
CA LYS A 47 -13.18 9.61 18.90
C LYS A 47 -14.36 10.13 19.74
N SER A 48 -15.57 10.12 19.19
CA SER A 48 -16.81 10.46 19.91
C SER A 48 -17.49 9.26 20.59
N GLY A 49 -16.90 8.06 20.51
CA GLY A 49 -17.41 6.84 21.11
C GLY A 49 -18.42 6.05 20.26
N GLY A 50 -18.72 6.53 19.03
CA GLY A 50 -19.62 5.81 18.11
C GLY A 50 -18.94 4.58 17.50
N THR A 51 -19.75 3.67 16.94
CA THR A 51 -19.32 2.47 16.21
C THR A 51 -19.12 2.77 14.72
N TYR A 52 -18.40 1.87 14.03
CA TYR A 52 -18.29 1.88 12.57
C TYR A 52 -19.27 0.86 11.99
N ASP A 53 -20.24 1.34 11.23
CA ASP A 53 -21.26 0.50 10.62
C ASP A 53 -20.93 0.11 9.18
N VAL A 54 -19.84 0.70 8.62
CA VAL A 54 -19.47 0.54 7.22
C VAL A 54 -17.95 0.40 7.06
N GLN A 55 -17.56 -0.24 5.96
CA GLN A 55 -16.18 -0.32 5.52
C GLN A 55 -15.64 1.05 5.12
N ILE A 56 -14.33 1.23 5.26
CA ILE A 56 -13.63 2.46 4.92
C ILE A 56 -12.77 2.18 3.70
N HIS A 57 -13.05 2.89 2.60
CA HIS A 57 -12.28 2.75 1.37
C HIS A 57 -11.33 3.93 1.19
N GLN A 58 -10.10 3.63 0.85
CA GLN A 58 -9.03 4.59 0.66
C GLN A 58 -8.36 4.38 -0.70
N LEU A 59 -7.97 5.47 -1.32
CA LEU A 59 -7.09 5.47 -2.48
C LEU A 59 -5.74 6.02 -2.07
N GLY A 60 -4.68 5.42 -2.56
CA GLY A 60 -3.32 5.83 -2.23
C GLY A 60 -2.33 5.61 -3.35
N ILE A 61 -1.16 6.17 -3.10
CA ILE A 61 0.02 5.98 -3.92
C ILE A 61 1.14 5.36 -3.07
N GLU A 62 1.98 4.58 -3.71
CA GLU A 62 3.18 4.01 -3.10
C GLU A 62 4.39 4.24 -4.00
N LEU A 63 5.49 4.57 -3.36
CA LEU A 63 6.83 4.49 -3.94
C LEU A 63 7.58 3.38 -3.24
N SER A 64 8.20 2.49 -3.99
CA SER A 64 9.02 1.43 -3.42
C SER A 64 10.36 1.33 -4.12
N LYS A 65 11.38 1.05 -3.31
CA LYS A 65 12.76 0.91 -3.77
C LYS A 65 13.30 -0.46 -3.36
N PRO A 66 13.73 -1.28 -4.32
CA PRO A 66 14.36 -2.55 -3.99
C PRO A 66 15.70 -2.31 -3.26
N VAL A 67 15.93 -3.08 -2.21
CA VAL A 67 17.22 -3.15 -1.49
C VAL A 67 18.04 -4.33 -2.00
N ASN A 68 17.35 -5.42 -2.33
CA ASN A 68 17.88 -6.62 -2.98
C ASN A 68 16.74 -7.38 -3.66
N ASP A 69 17.01 -8.56 -4.21
CA ASP A 69 16.06 -9.35 -5.01
C ASP A 69 14.77 -9.71 -4.27
N TYR A 70 14.78 -9.76 -2.93
CA TYR A 70 13.64 -10.19 -2.11
C TYR A 70 13.15 -9.16 -1.10
N LEU A 71 13.86 -8.03 -0.94
CA LEU A 71 13.55 -6.99 0.04
C LEU A 71 13.40 -5.65 -0.65
N SER A 72 12.30 -4.95 -0.40
CA SER A 72 12.08 -3.57 -0.82
C SER A 72 11.67 -2.70 0.36
N LEU A 73 12.07 -1.43 0.33
CA LEU A 73 11.54 -0.37 1.19
C LEU A 73 10.40 0.32 0.47
N SER A 74 9.36 0.69 1.20
CA SER A 74 8.20 1.40 0.63
C SER A 74 7.79 2.58 1.50
N GLY A 75 7.27 3.61 0.84
CA GLY A 75 6.56 4.72 1.44
C GLY A 75 5.24 4.92 0.73
N SER A 76 4.14 5.05 1.47
CA SER A 76 2.81 5.16 0.91
C SER A 76 2.00 6.26 1.60
N ALA A 77 1.04 6.83 0.86
CA ALA A 77 0.09 7.79 1.38
C ALA A 77 -1.31 7.45 0.87
N TYR A 78 -2.30 7.47 1.76
CA TYR A 78 -3.68 7.13 1.48
C TYR A 78 -4.63 8.21 1.98
N GLY A 79 -5.74 8.37 1.28
CA GLY A 79 -6.86 9.21 1.70
C GLY A 79 -8.18 8.47 1.57
N ALA A 80 -9.05 8.57 2.58
CA ALA A 80 -10.38 7.96 2.54
C ALA A 80 -11.27 8.72 1.54
N TYR A 81 -11.92 7.97 0.67
CA TYR A 81 -12.89 8.51 -0.29
C TYR A 81 -14.31 8.00 -0.04
N SER A 82 -14.48 6.96 0.78
CA SER A 82 -15.78 6.38 1.13
C SER A 82 -15.74 5.76 2.53
N GLY A 83 -16.89 5.70 3.18
CA GLY A 83 -17.06 5.31 4.56
C GLY A 83 -17.48 6.48 5.44
N SER A 84 -17.73 6.23 6.72
CA SER A 84 -18.17 7.26 7.70
C SER A 84 -17.04 8.18 8.20
N VAL A 85 -15.86 8.10 7.62
CA VAL A 85 -14.61 8.75 8.07
C VAL A 85 -14.07 9.75 7.03
N GLY A 86 -14.91 10.54 6.44
CA GLY A 86 -14.46 11.60 5.50
C GLY A 86 -13.28 12.40 6.08
N ALA A 87 -12.25 12.66 5.24
CA ALA A 87 -11.00 13.32 5.61
C ALA A 87 -10.03 12.49 6.49
N TYR A 88 -10.18 11.17 6.62
CA TYR A 88 -9.09 10.35 7.14
C TYR A 88 -7.97 10.24 6.10
N ALA A 89 -6.75 10.41 6.57
CA ALA A 89 -5.55 10.20 5.76
C ALA A 89 -4.46 9.52 6.57
N GLU A 90 -3.58 8.80 5.89
CA GLU A 90 -2.44 8.13 6.52
C GLU A 90 -1.22 8.14 5.61
N GLY A 91 -0.04 8.17 6.25
CA GLY A 91 1.24 7.99 5.61
C GLY A 91 1.99 6.84 6.28
N LEU A 92 2.44 5.86 5.50
CA LEU A 92 3.10 4.66 5.99
C LEU A 92 4.48 4.53 5.35
N PHE A 93 5.39 3.96 6.11
CA PHE A 93 6.71 3.54 5.65
C PHE A 93 6.96 2.11 6.11
N GLY A 94 7.56 1.28 5.26
CA GLY A 94 7.74 -0.11 5.61
C GLY A 94 8.65 -0.90 4.71
N VAL A 95 8.59 -2.20 4.93
CA VAL A 95 9.36 -3.19 4.20
C VAL A 95 8.42 -4.20 3.55
N LYS A 96 8.76 -4.60 2.32
CA LYS A 96 8.14 -5.71 1.60
C LYS A 96 9.16 -6.82 1.42
N LEU A 97 8.80 -8.03 1.81
CA LEU A 97 9.57 -9.25 1.62
C LEU A 97 8.87 -10.14 0.59
N GLU A 98 9.63 -10.66 -0.37
CA GLU A 98 9.18 -11.63 -1.38
C GLU A 98 10.00 -12.92 -1.22
N PRO A 99 9.64 -13.81 -0.26
CA PRO A 99 10.50 -14.91 0.18
C PRO A 99 10.84 -15.92 -0.93
N MET A 100 9.98 -16.11 -1.92
CA MET A 100 10.25 -17.02 -3.03
C MET A 100 11.41 -16.57 -3.92
N ARG A 101 11.72 -15.28 -3.94
CA ARG A 101 12.86 -14.73 -4.67
C ARG A 101 14.20 -15.01 -4.00
N MET A 102 14.20 -15.38 -2.70
CA MET A 102 15.40 -15.82 -1.98
C MET A 102 15.95 -17.15 -2.51
N TYR A 103 15.08 -17.98 -3.07
CA TYR A 103 15.44 -19.30 -3.62
C TYR A 103 15.71 -19.18 -5.12
N ASN A 104 16.79 -18.51 -5.47
CA ASN A 104 17.21 -18.26 -6.85
C ASN A 104 17.08 -19.48 -7.75
N GLY A 105 16.42 -19.29 -8.87
CA GLY A 105 16.40 -20.20 -10.01
C GLY A 105 15.21 -21.15 -10.10
N LEU A 106 14.27 -21.12 -9.16
CA LEU A 106 13.12 -22.03 -9.20
C LEU A 106 11.82 -21.41 -9.75
N ASN A 107 11.75 -20.10 -9.93
CA ASN A 107 10.49 -19.49 -10.32
C ASN A 107 10.62 -18.47 -11.45
N GLN A 108 10.38 -18.94 -12.65
CA GLN A 108 9.77 -18.14 -13.72
C GLN A 108 8.25 -18.08 -13.52
N SER A 109 7.78 -18.05 -12.28
CA SER A 109 6.36 -17.94 -11.97
C SER A 109 5.97 -16.46 -12.00
N ASP A 110 4.90 -16.16 -12.72
CA ASP A 110 4.30 -14.81 -12.72
C ASP A 110 3.74 -14.41 -11.35
N TRP A 111 3.74 -15.34 -10.38
CA TRP A 111 3.21 -15.15 -9.03
C TRP A 111 4.32 -15.14 -7.99
N SER A 112 4.32 -14.14 -7.12
CA SER A 112 5.26 -14.00 -6.00
C SER A 112 4.51 -13.73 -4.70
N PRO A 113 4.53 -14.67 -3.72
CA PRO A 113 3.99 -14.37 -2.40
C PRO A 113 4.82 -13.27 -1.72
N LEU A 114 4.14 -12.44 -0.96
CA LEU A 114 4.77 -11.34 -0.25
C LEU A 114 4.29 -11.24 1.20
N LEU A 115 5.15 -10.69 2.04
CA LEU A 115 4.87 -10.21 3.38
C LEU A 115 5.26 -8.74 3.44
N ARG A 116 4.39 -7.90 3.99
CA ARG A 116 4.67 -6.48 4.19
C ARG A 116 4.43 -6.10 5.64
N TYR A 117 5.30 -5.24 6.17
CA TYR A 117 5.12 -4.58 7.45
C TYR A 117 5.36 -3.08 7.27
N GLU A 118 4.43 -2.28 7.74
CA GLU A 118 4.46 -0.82 7.64
C GLU A 118 4.12 -0.19 8.99
N ILE A 119 4.75 0.95 9.25
CA ILE A 119 4.49 1.81 10.40
C ILE A 119 4.34 3.24 9.88
N GLY A 120 3.52 4.04 10.54
CA GLY A 120 3.35 5.43 10.14
C GLY A 120 2.37 6.18 10.97
N VAL A 121 1.79 7.20 10.36
CA VAL A 121 0.84 8.08 11.02
C VAL A 121 -0.47 8.12 10.25
N GLY A 122 -1.56 8.16 10.98
CA GLY A 122 -2.90 8.30 10.43
C GLY A 122 -3.75 9.23 11.30
N GLY A 123 -4.73 9.88 10.68
CA GLY A 123 -5.60 10.77 11.44
C GLY A 123 -6.70 11.42 10.59
N GLY A 124 -7.59 12.12 11.27
CA GLY A 124 -8.76 12.74 10.64
C GLY A 124 -10.00 11.84 10.66
N GLY A 125 -11.08 12.31 10.06
CA GLY A 125 -12.34 11.57 9.93
C GLY A 125 -13.00 11.07 11.22
N GLY A 126 -12.52 11.51 12.39
CA GLY A 126 -13.05 11.06 13.67
C GLY A 126 -12.59 9.63 14.07
N MET A 127 -11.64 9.03 13.36
CA MET A 127 -11.08 7.72 13.72
C MET A 127 -10.27 7.81 15.02
N ASP A 128 -10.49 6.86 15.93
CA ASP A 128 -9.73 6.76 17.18
C ASP A 128 -8.47 5.91 16.95
N VAL A 129 -7.48 6.53 16.35
CA VAL A 129 -6.13 5.97 16.17
C VAL A 129 -5.15 6.41 17.27
N GLY A 130 -5.66 6.80 18.42
CA GLY A 130 -4.87 7.28 19.55
C GLY A 130 -4.12 8.57 19.21
N GLU A 131 -2.82 8.60 19.49
CA GLU A 131 -1.92 9.71 19.15
C GLU A 131 -1.56 9.77 17.66
N GLY A 132 -2.12 8.90 16.85
CA GLY A 132 -1.96 8.88 15.40
C GLY A 132 -0.91 7.89 14.89
N MET A 133 -0.14 7.25 15.75
CA MET A 133 0.80 6.20 15.33
C MET A 133 0.06 4.90 15.02
N ILE A 134 0.27 4.37 13.84
CA ILE A 134 -0.35 3.13 13.38
C ILE A 134 0.69 2.18 12.80
N HIS A 135 0.40 0.89 12.86
CA HIS A 135 1.13 -0.12 12.14
C HIS A 135 0.19 -1.07 11.38
N GLN A 136 0.72 -1.63 10.32
CA GLN A 136 0.00 -2.57 9.47
C GLN A 136 0.93 -3.71 9.07
N TRP A 137 0.41 -4.92 9.03
CA TRP A 137 1.06 -6.04 8.36
C TRP A 137 0.09 -6.68 7.37
N THR A 138 0.60 -7.10 6.24
CA THR A 138 -0.18 -7.79 5.20
C THR A 138 0.59 -8.97 4.64
N LEU A 139 -0.16 -9.98 4.24
CA LEU A 139 0.28 -11.10 3.43
C LEU A 139 -0.43 -11.02 2.10
N GLY A 140 0.26 -11.33 1.03
CA GLY A 140 -0.33 -11.20 -0.27
C GLY A 140 0.44 -11.89 -1.37
N VAL A 141 0.08 -11.53 -2.58
CA VAL A 141 0.67 -12.04 -3.80
C VAL A 141 0.80 -10.93 -4.82
N ASP A 142 1.96 -10.86 -5.44
CA ASP A 142 2.21 -10.10 -6.67
C ASP A 142 2.01 -11.00 -7.87
N TYR A 143 1.34 -10.47 -8.90
CA TYR A 143 1.18 -11.11 -10.19
C TYR A 143 1.74 -10.21 -11.29
N ASP A 144 2.74 -10.71 -12.01
CA ASP A 144 3.33 -10.02 -13.16
C ASP A 144 2.40 -10.10 -14.36
N SER A 145 1.76 -8.98 -14.71
CA SER A 145 0.85 -8.87 -15.85
C SER A 145 1.49 -8.09 -17.01
N LEU A 146 0.82 -8.08 -18.16
CA LEU A 146 1.24 -7.29 -19.32
C LEU A 146 1.23 -5.77 -19.06
N PHE A 147 0.48 -5.33 -18.05
CA PHE A 147 0.27 -3.89 -17.74
C PHE A 147 1.03 -3.41 -16.51
N GLY A 148 1.76 -4.31 -15.84
CA GLY A 148 2.45 -4.03 -14.58
C GLY A 148 2.21 -5.13 -13.55
N VAL A 149 2.67 -4.92 -12.35
CA VAL A 149 2.51 -5.86 -11.24
C VAL A 149 1.21 -5.60 -10.51
N VAL A 150 0.30 -6.57 -10.56
CA VAL A 150 -0.95 -6.52 -9.79
C VAL A 150 -0.70 -7.16 -8.43
N THR A 151 -1.02 -6.44 -7.36
CA THR A 151 -0.84 -6.89 -5.97
C THR A 151 -2.19 -7.09 -5.29
N LEU A 152 -2.36 -8.21 -4.60
CA LEU A 152 -3.48 -8.45 -3.69
C LEU A 152 -2.93 -8.79 -2.30
N GLU A 153 -3.36 -8.04 -1.28
CA GLU A 153 -2.89 -8.22 0.10
C GLU A 153 -4.06 -8.25 1.09
N LEU A 154 -3.92 -9.09 2.11
CA LEU A 154 -4.81 -9.19 3.25
C LEU A 154 -3.99 -9.05 4.53
N GLY A 155 -4.54 -8.39 5.54
CA GLY A 155 -3.78 -8.20 6.78
C GLY A 155 -4.54 -7.48 7.87
N ARG A 156 -3.78 -6.81 8.71
CA ARG A 156 -4.28 -6.17 9.92
C ARG A 156 -3.62 -4.82 10.14
N MET A 157 -4.42 -3.83 10.52
CA MET A 157 -3.96 -2.54 11.01
C MET A 157 -4.36 -2.35 12.46
N LYS A 158 -3.47 -1.75 13.27
CA LYS A 158 -3.72 -1.35 14.65
C LYS A 158 -3.03 -0.03 14.99
N PRO A 159 -3.60 0.78 15.90
CA PRO A 159 -2.87 1.86 16.54
C PRO A 159 -1.75 1.31 17.43
N LEU A 160 -0.68 2.06 17.55
CA LEU A 160 0.41 1.78 18.48
C LEU A 160 0.18 2.42 19.86
N ASP A 161 -0.48 3.57 19.89
CA ASP A 161 -0.62 4.42 21.08
C ASP A 161 -2.09 4.64 21.44
N GLY A 162 -2.69 3.69 22.16
CA GLY A 162 -3.94 3.86 22.93
C GLY A 162 -5.22 4.08 22.13
N GLY A 163 -5.21 4.01 20.81
CA GLY A 163 -6.41 4.07 19.99
C GLY A 163 -7.20 2.76 20.02
N THR A 164 -8.51 2.83 19.80
CA THR A 164 -9.40 1.66 19.75
C THR A 164 -9.64 1.15 18.33
N PHE A 165 -9.22 1.90 17.30
CA PHE A 165 -9.47 1.53 15.92
C PHE A 165 -8.53 0.40 15.45
N GLY A 166 -9.02 -0.84 15.50
CA GLY A 166 -8.41 -1.98 14.81
C GLY A 166 -9.23 -2.36 13.57
N ALA A 167 -8.56 -2.85 12.52
CA ALA A 167 -9.24 -3.26 11.30
C ALA A 167 -8.53 -4.39 10.57
N ASN A 168 -9.28 -5.29 9.93
CA ASN A 168 -8.76 -6.12 8.87
C ASN A 168 -8.56 -5.27 7.62
N VAL A 169 -7.55 -5.60 6.84
CA VAL A 169 -7.14 -4.85 5.66
C VAL A 169 -7.26 -5.73 4.44
N LEU A 170 -7.91 -5.22 3.40
CA LEU A 170 -7.82 -5.73 2.03
C LEU A 170 -7.19 -4.64 1.17
N GLN A 171 -6.15 -4.98 0.42
CA GLN A 171 -5.45 -4.03 -0.43
C GLN A 171 -5.25 -4.61 -1.82
N LEU A 172 -5.61 -3.82 -2.83
CA LEU A 172 -5.39 -4.11 -4.23
C LEU A 172 -4.53 -3.00 -4.84
N GLY A 173 -3.52 -3.37 -5.60
CA GLY A 173 -2.61 -2.41 -6.22
C GLY A 173 -2.21 -2.79 -7.63
N ILE A 174 -1.71 -1.79 -8.35
CA ILE A 174 -0.99 -1.98 -9.60
C ILE A 174 0.26 -1.10 -9.56
N ALA A 175 1.40 -1.69 -9.88
CA ALA A 175 2.72 -1.06 -9.85
C ALA A 175 3.38 -1.11 -11.23
N TRP A 176 4.23 -0.11 -11.50
CA TRP A 176 5.02 0.05 -12.73
C TRP A 176 6.47 0.37 -12.41
#